data_0e0f28355fe3a94b0b3b38d725477980
#
_entry.id   0e0f28355fe3a94b0b3b38d725477980
#
_cell.length_a   1.000
_cell.length_b   1.000
_cell.length_c   1.000
_cell.angle_alpha   90.00
_cell.angle_beta   90.00
_cell.angle_gamma   90.00
#
_symmetry.space_group_name_H-M   'P 1'
#
loop_
_entity.id
_entity.type
_entity.pdbx_description
1 polymer ?
#
loop_
_entity_poly.entity_id
_entity_poly.type
_entity_poly.pdbx_seq_one_letter_code
_entity_poly.pdbx_strand_id
1 'polypeptide(L)' 'KLYSLEPKDCYTIGEITEKFLVNESTVYLHIRKYSIPTRQIGNFVYVPKKEIDNLYKGMKR' A
#
# COMPACT_ATOMS: atom_id res chain seq x y z
N LYS A 1 -1.74 9.83 -14.03
CA LYS A 1 -0.41 9.82 -13.60
C LYS A 1 0.17 8.44 -13.43
N LEU A 2 1.43 8.31 -13.63
CA LEU A 2 2.07 7.01 -13.63
C LEU A 2 2.80 6.75 -12.33
N TYR A 3 2.68 5.53 -11.86
CA TYR A 3 3.41 5.07 -10.69
C TYR A 3 4.29 3.91 -11.09
N SER A 4 5.43 3.82 -10.42
CA SER A 4 6.25 2.63 -10.57
C SER A 4 5.61 1.53 -9.73
N LEU A 5 5.32 0.41 -10.36
CA LEU A 5 4.75 -0.73 -9.65
C LEU A 5 5.74 -1.87 -9.56
N GLU A 6 7.02 -1.55 -9.60
CA GLU A 6 8.04 -2.56 -9.38
C GLU A 6 8.15 -2.85 -7.89
N PRO A 7 8.43 -4.10 -7.54
CA PRO A 7 8.46 -4.47 -6.13
C PRO A 7 9.35 -3.57 -5.26
N LYS A 8 10.44 -3.09 -5.81
CA LYS A 8 11.35 -2.25 -5.03
C LYS A 8 10.75 -0.89 -4.69
N ASP A 9 9.75 -0.48 -5.45
CA ASP A 9 9.11 0.82 -5.25
C ASP A 9 7.73 0.67 -4.62
N CYS A 10 7.43 -0.50 -4.11
CA CYS A 10 6.13 -0.80 -3.56
C CYS A 10 6.26 -1.46 -2.20
N TYR A 11 5.20 -1.33 -1.40
CA TYR A 11 5.05 -2.15 -0.21
C TYR A 11 4.15 -3.31 -0.55
N THR A 12 4.34 -4.44 0.14
CA THR A 12 3.33 -5.49 0.12
C THR A 12 2.30 -5.15 1.20
N ILE A 13 1.15 -5.81 1.12
CA ILE A 13 0.12 -5.59 2.14
C ILE A 13 0.65 -5.94 3.53
N GLY A 14 1.41 -7.03 3.64
CA GLY A 14 1.98 -7.41 4.93
C GLY A 14 2.93 -6.35 5.47
N GLU A 15 3.74 -5.76 4.59
CA GLU A 15 4.65 -4.70 5.03
C GLU A 15 3.89 -3.48 5.52
N ILE A 16 2.79 -3.16 4.86
CA ILE A 16 1.99 -2.01 5.26
C ILE A 16 1.39 -2.24 6.64
N THR A 17 0.86 -3.42 6.88
CA THR A 17 0.24 -3.71 8.16
C THR A 17 1.27 -3.62 9.30
N GLU A 18 2.49 -4.06 9.06
CA GLU A 18 3.51 -4.01 10.08
C GLU A 18 4.06 -2.61 10.27
N LYS A 19 4.31 -1.92 9.17
CA LYS A 19 4.95 -0.62 9.24
C LYS A 19 4.03 0.45 9.80
N PHE A 20 2.77 0.41 9.43
CA PHE A 20 1.82 1.45 9.83
C PHE A 20 0.82 0.97 10.85
N LEU A 21 0.93 -0.27 11.28
CA LEU A 21 0.09 -0.84 12.35
C LEU A 21 -1.39 -0.75 12.01
N VAL A 22 -1.74 -1.17 10.81
CA VAL A 22 -3.14 -1.21 10.37
C VAL A 22 -3.49 -2.63 9.96
N ASN A 23 -4.77 -2.94 9.98
CA ASN A 23 -5.24 -4.26 9.57
C ASN A 23 -5.27 -4.38 8.05
N GLU A 24 -5.14 -5.61 7.56
CA GLU A 24 -5.21 -5.86 6.13
C GLU A 24 -6.52 -5.34 5.55
N SER A 25 -7.63 -5.62 6.22
CA SER A 25 -8.91 -5.19 5.69
C SER A 25 -8.98 -3.68 5.60
N THR A 26 -8.37 -2.98 6.53
CA THR A 26 -8.32 -1.52 6.48
C THR A 26 -7.50 -1.05 5.29
N VAL A 27 -6.38 -1.73 5.03
CA VAL A 27 -5.55 -1.37 3.89
C VAL A 27 -6.34 -1.55 2.59
N TYR A 28 -7.02 -2.67 2.44
CA TYR A 28 -7.80 -2.92 1.23
C TYR A 28 -8.94 -1.92 1.09
N LEU A 29 -9.55 -1.56 2.20
CA LEU A 29 -10.60 -0.56 2.20
C LEU A 29 -10.08 0.77 1.66
N HIS A 30 -8.92 1.18 2.13
CA HIS A 30 -8.32 2.43 1.69
C HIS A 30 -7.92 2.38 0.23
N ILE A 31 -7.38 1.25 -0.20
CA ILE A 31 -7.01 1.09 -1.59
C ILE A 31 -8.22 1.29 -2.49
N ARG A 32 -9.34 0.71 -2.11
CA ARG A 32 -10.56 0.83 -2.89
C ARG A 32 -11.13 2.24 -2.81
N LYS A 33 -11.14 2.80 -1.61
CA LYS A 33 -11.72 4.11 -1.39
C LYS A 33 -11.00 5.20 -2.17
N TYR A 34 -9.68 5.11 -2.23
CA TYR A 34 -8.89 6.15 -2.88
C TYR A 34 -8.38 5.73 -4.25
N SER A 35 -8.86 4.61 -4.75
CA SER A 35 -8.50 4.12 -6.09
C SER A 35 -7.00 4.03 -6.28
N ILE A 36 -6.32 3.50 -5.29
CA ILE A 36 -4.87 3.38 -5.34
C ILE A 36 -4.51 2.21 -6.25
N PRO A 37 -3.59 2.39 -7.20
CA PRO A 37 -3.20 1.29 -8.08
C PRO A 37 -2.46 0.21 -7.31
N THR A 38 -2.67 -1.03 -7.71
CA THR A 38 -1.98 -2.17 -7.10
C THR A 38 -1.54 -3.11 -8.18
N ARG A 39 -0.60 -3.99 -7.83
CA ARG A 39 -0.14 -5.02 -8.73
C ARG A 39 0.01 -6.30 -7.95
N GLN A 40 -0.56 -7.38 -8.46
CA GLN A 40 -0.45 -8.66 -7.81
C GLN A 40 0.59 -9.52 -8.52
N ILE A 41 1.53 -10.03 -7.76
CA ILE A 41 2.56 -10.92 -8.26
C ILE A 41 2.57 -12.13 -7.34
N GLY A 42 2.20 -13.28 -7.88
CA GLY A 42 2.10 -14.48 -7.08
C GLY A 42 1.10 -14.28 -5.96
N ASN A 43 1.53 -14.47 -4.74
CA ASN A 43 0.67 -14.33 -3.57
C ASN A 43 0.74 -12.95 -2.93
N PHE A 44 1.46 -12.03 -3.55
CA PHE A 44 1.68 -10.72 -2.94
C PHE A 44 1.00 -9.63 -3.74
N VAL A 45 0.43 -8.67 -3.03
CA VAL A 45 -0.15 -7.49 -3.64
C VAL A 45 0.77 -6.32 -3.33
N TYR A 46 1.21 -5.62 -4.36
CA TYR A 46 2.15 -4.50 -4.23
C TYR A 46 1.42 -3.19 -4.43
N VAL A 47 1.74 -2.23 -3.59
CA VAL A 47 1.11 -0.91 -3.61
C VAL A 47 2.20 0.14 -3.62
N PRO A 48 2.11 1.19 -4.47
CA PRO A 48 3.17 2.19 -4.55
C PRO A 48 3.48 2.80 -3.19
N LYS A 49 4.76 2.86 -2.86
CA LYS A 49 5.18 3.42 -1.58
C LYS A 49 4.72 4.86 -1.41
N LYS A 50 4.79 5.64 -2.49
CA LYS A 50 4.40 7.04 -2.41
C LYS A 50 2.96 7.21 -2.00
N GLU A 51 2.07 6.39 -2.55
CA GLU A 51 0.67 6.48 -2.21
C GLU A 51 0.43 6.11 -0.76
N ILE A 52 1.09 5.07 -0.30
CA ILE A 52 0.92 4.62 1.08
C ILE A 52 1.51 5.64 2.04
N ASP A 53 2.68 6.18 1.72
CA ASP A 53 3.29 7.18 2.59
C ASP A 53 2.40 8.41 2.71
N ASN A 54 1.80 8.84 1.62
CA ASN A 54 0.88 9.97 1.67
C ASN A 54 -0.37 9.64 2.49
N LEU A 55 -0.90 8.45 2.28
CA LEU A 55 -2.13 8.06 2.94
C LEU A 55 -1.97 7.98 4.44
N TYR A 56 -0.86 7.43 4.90
CA TYR A 56 -0.68 7.16 6.32
C TYR A 56 0.32 8.09 6.99
N LYS A 57 0.72 9.16 6.33
CA LYS A 57 1.79 9.99 6.89
C LYS A 57 1.41 10.58 8.24
N GLY A 58 0.15 10.85 8.44
CA GLY A 58 -0.30 11.40 9.70
C GLY A 58 -0.55 10.37 10.77
N MET A 59 -0.51 9.09 10.40
CA MET A 59 -0.81 8.01 11.32
C MET A 59 0.43 7.31 11.82
N LYS A 60 1.55 7.64 11.26
CA LYS A 60 2.80 7.00 11.64
C LYS A 60 3.21 7.36 13.05
N ARG A 61 3.76 6.43 13.75
CA ARG A 61 4.18 6.68 15.14
C ARG A 61 5.66 6.70 15.26
#